data_53469a9885a63f8a5ecff4005dc9f58c
#
_entry.id   53469a9885a63f8a5ecff4005dc9f58c
#
_cell.length_a   1.000
_cell.length_b   1.000
_cell.length_c   1.000
_cell.angle_alpha   90.00
_cell.angle_beta   90.00
_cell.angle_gamma   90.00
#
_symmetry.space_group_name_H-M   'P 1'
#
loop_
_entity.id
_entity.type
_entity.pdbx_description
1 polymer ?
#
loop_
_entity_poly.entity_id
_entity_poly.type
_entity_poly.pdbx_seq_one_letter_code
_entity_poly.pdbx_strand_id
1 'polypeptide(L)' 'MRCSICGCPGEYEQRTIVHTVRHQGQVVIIENVPADVCTVCGDVLLTPDTVRGIEALLRSKPQPTRMAPLYEYA' A
#
# COMPACT_ATOMS: atom_id res chain seq x y z
N MET A 1 10.51 -10.33 11.64
CA MET A 1 11.58 -9.98 10.68
C MET A 1 12.06 -8.56 10.96
N ARG A 2 13.35 -8.36 10.91
CA ARG A 2 13.92 -7.04 11.18
C ARG A 2 13.72 -6.08 10.01
N CYS A 3 13.64 -4.79 10.35
CA CYS A 3 13.56 -3.74 9.35
C CYS A 3 14.79 -3.75 8.44
N SER A 4 14.58 -3.56 7.15
CA SER A 4 15.66 -3.56 6.17
C SER A 4 16.41 -2.23 6.08
N ILE A 5 15.88 -1.18 6.74
CA ILE A 5 16.53 0.13 6.73
C ILE A 5 17.76 0.08 7.64
N CYS A 6 18.90 0.49 7.11
CA CYS A 6 20.15 0.49 7.85
C CYS A 6 20.04 1.36 9.11
N GLY A 7 20.44 0.79 10.25
CA GLY A 7 20.41 1.50 11.54
C GLY A 7 19.05 1.53 12.23
N CYS A 8 18.00 0.99 11.62
CA CYS A 8 16.70 0.95 12.25
C CYS A 8 16.60 -0.31 13.14
N PRO A 9 16.28 -0.16 14.44
CA PRO A 9 16.15 -1.30 15.34
C PRO A 9 14.78 -1.96 15.28
N GLY A 10 13.87 -1.49 14.42
CA GLY A 10 12.51 -1.96 14.38
C GLY A 10 12.33 -3.32 13.75
N GLU A 11 11.16 -3.86 13.92
CA GLU A 11 10.72 -5.11 13.29
C GLU A 11 9.45 -4.86 12.52
N TYR A 12 9.21 -5.67 11.48
CA TYR A 12 8.00 -5.58 10.70
C TYR A 12 6.84 -6.24 11.44
N GLU A 13 5.69 -5.58 11.40
CA GLU A 13 4.45 -6.08 11.95
C GLU A 13 3.40 -6.09 10.85
N GLN A 14 2.62 -7.15 10.76
CA GLN A 14 1.57 -7.26 9.75
C GLN A 14 0.42 -6.31 10.07
N ARG A 15 0.09 -5.45 9.11
CA ARG A 15 -1.00 -4.48 9.23
C ARG A 15 -1.70 -4.31 7.90
N THR A 16 -2.86 -3.67 7.92
CA THR A 16 -3.51 -3.21 6.69
C THR A 16 -3.21 -1.73 6.49
N ILE A 17 -2.95 -1.36 5.24
CA ILE A 17 -2.62 0.02 4.88
C ILE A 17 -3.51 0.49 3.73
N VAL A 18 -3.48 1.79 3.50
CA VAL A 18 -4.05 2.41 2.30
C VAL A 18 -2.91 2.55 1.29
N HIS A 19 -3.09 1.96 0.13
CA HIS A 19 -2.08 1.98 -0.93
C HIS A 19 -2.57 2.83 -2.09
N THR A 20 -1.75 3.80 -2.49
CA THR A 20 -2.06 4.70 -3.61
C THR A 20 -1.19 4.34 -4.79
N VAL A 21 -1.81 4.19 -5.96
CA VAL A 21 -1.10 3.82 -7.17
C VAL A 21 -1.66 4.60 -8.35
N ARG A 22 -0.81 4.90 -9.32
CA ARG A 22 -1.23 5.46 -10.61
C ARG A 22 -1.45 4.32 -11.59
N HIS A 23 -2.64 4.28 -12.18
CA HIS A 23 -2.99 3.25 -13.14
C HIS A 23 -3.74 3.88 -14.29
N GLN A 24 -3.20 3.76 -15.51
CA GLN A 24 -3.80 4.30 -16.73
C GLN A 24 -4.18 5.79 -16.61
N GLY A 25 -3.25 6.57 -16.04
CA GLY A 25 -3.44 8.00 -15.89
C GLY A 25 -4.34 8.43 -14.74
N GLN A 26 -4.87 7.49 -13.98
CA GLN A 26 -5.73 7.78 -12.83
C GLN A 26 -5.04 7.43 -11.53
N VAL A 27 -5.36 8.17 -10.47
CA VAL A 27 -4.93 7.85 -9.12
C VAL A 27 -5.95 6.87 -8.53
N VAL A 28 -5.46 5.70 -8.12
CA VAL A 28 -6.29 4.67 -7.51
C VAL A 28 -5.86 4.50 -6.06
N ILE A 29 -6.84 4.54 -5.16
CA ILE A 29 -6.62 4.34 -3.73
C ILE A 29 -7.23 3.00 -3.34
N ILE A 30 -6.40 2.11 -2.79
CA ILE A 30 -6.83 0.77 -2.39
C ILE A 30 -6.73 0.68 -0.88
N GLU A 31 -7.83 0.36 -0.22
CA GLU A 31 -7.89 0.23 1.23
C GLU A 31 -7.70 -1.21 1.66
N ASN A 32 -7.34 -1.39 2.93
CA ASN A 32 -7.21 -2.70 3.58
C ASN A 32 -6.20 -3.60 2.88
N VAL A 33 -5.11 -3.01 2.41
CA VAL A 33 -4.03 -3.76 1.75
C VAL A 33 -3.14 -4.37 2.83
N PRO A 34 -2.97 -5.70 2.88
CA PRO A 34 -2.08 -6.31 3.86
C PRO A 34 -0.63 -5.98 3.54
N ALA A 35 0.11 -5.57 4.57
CA ALA A 35 1.51 -5.18 4.41
C ALA A 35 2.25 -5.42 5.71
N ASP A 36 3.57 -5.50 5.61
CA ASP A 36 4.46 -5.53 6.77
C ASP A 36 4.99 -4.12 7.00
N VAL A 37 4.75 -3.57 8.18
CA VAL A 37 5.11 -2.20 8.52
C VAL A 37 6.08 -2.22 9.69
N CYS A 38 7.20 -1.50 9.55
CA CYS A 38 8.17 -1.36 10.64
C CYS A 38 7.56 -0.59 11.80
N THR A 39 7.72 -1.12 13.01
CA THR A 39 7.16 -0.51 14.21
C THR A 39 7.86 0.77 14.64
N VAL A 40 9.05 1.05 14.11
CA VAL A 40 9.86 2.20 14.51
C VAL A 40 9.88 3.28 13.44
N CYS A 41 10.27 2.95 12.20
CA CYS A 41 10.44 3.95 11.14
C CYS A 41 9.25 4.02 10.18
N GLY A 42 8.31 3.09 10.25
CA GLY A 42 7.14 3.10 9.37
C GLY A 42 7.39 2.56 7.97
N ASP A 43 8.58 1.98 7.72
CA ASP A 43 8.87 1.38 6.42
C ASP A 43 7.86 0.29 6.08
N VAL A 44 7.45 0.22 4.82
CA VAL A 44 6.39 -0.69 4.36
C VAL A 44 6.95 -1.68 3.36
N LEU A 45 6.70 -2.96 3.62
CA LEU A 45 7.01 -4.04 2.69
C LEU A 45 5.73 -4.71 2.21
N LEU A 46 5.60 -4.84 0.90
CA LEU A 46 4.50 -5.58 0.29
C LEU A 46 5.01 -6.96 -0.10
N THR A 47 4.30 -8.01 0.33
CA THR A 47 4.64 -9.37 -0.07
C THR A 47 4.30 -9.59 -1.54
N PRO A 48 4.93 -10.58 -2.22
CA PRO A 48 4.57 -10.89 -3.60
C PRO A 48 3.10 -11.23 -3.78
N ASP A 49 2.48 -11.88 -2.80
CA ASP A 49 1.05 -12.20 -2.86
C ASP A 49 0.19 -10.94 -2.83
N THR A 50 0.55 -9.97 -2.00
CA THR A 50 -0.16 -8.69 -1.94
C THR A 50 -0.01 -7.93 -3.26
N VAL A 51 1.18 -7.91 -3.83
CA VAL A 51 1.43 -7.23 -5.11
C VAL A 51 0.59 -7.88 -6.21
N ARG A 52 0.54 -9.21 -6.27
CA ARG A 52 -0.29 -9.91 -7.25
C ARG A 52 -1.77 -9.61 -7.06
N GLY A 53 -2.22 -9.51 -5.81
CA GLY A 53 -3.61 -9.15 -5.51
C GLY A 53 -3.95 -7.76 -6.00
N ILE A 54 -3.06 -6.80 -5.81
CA ILE A 54 -3.24 -5.43 -6.30
C ILE A 54 -3.32 -5.41 -7.82
N GLU A 55 -2.40 -6.11 -8.50
CA GLU A 55 -2.40 -6.18 -9.96
C GLU A 55 -3.67 -6.81 -10.50
N ALA A 56 -4.14 -7.89 -9.88
CA ALA A 56 -5.38 -8.55 -10.27
C ALA A 56 -6.58 -7.62 -10.11
N LEU A 57 -6.62 -6.86 -9.01
CA LEU A 57 -7.68 -5.88 -8.77
C LEU A 57 -7.70 -4.83 -9.87
N LEU A 58 -6.53 -4.29 -10.22
CA LEU A 58 -6.43 -3.26 -11.25
C LEU A 58 -6.84 -3.77 -12.62
N ARG A 59 -6.50 -5.02 -12.94
CA ARG A 59 -6.87 -5.62 -14.23
C ARG A 59 -8.37 -5.87 -14.33
N SER A 60 -9.04 -6.17 -13.22
CA SER A 60 -10.47 -6.47 -13.23
C SER A 60 -11.35 -5.22 -13.40
N LYS A 61 -10.76 -4.01 -13.28
CA LYS A 61 -11.44 -2.73 -13.41
C LYS A 61 -12.72 -2.66 -12.57
N PRO A 62 -12.62 -2.86 -11.25
CA PRO A 62 -13.81 -2.87 -10.40
C PRO A 62 -14.40 -1.48 -10.26
N GLN A 63 -15.68 -1.42 -9.86
CA GLN A 63 -16.29 -0.15 -9.48
C GLN A 63 -15.72 0.30 -8.14
N PRO A 64 -15.47 1.62 -7.97
CA PRO A 64 -14.99 2.12 -6.69
C PRO A 64 -15.98 1.81 -5.56
N THR A 65 -15.45 1.36 -4.42
CA THR A 65 -16.26 1.10 -3.25
C THR A 65 -16.72 2.40 -2.60
N ARG A 66 -15.83 3.39 -2.58
CA ARG A 66 -16.08 4.71 -2.00
C ARG A 66 -15.36 5.78 -2.79
N MET A 67 -15.80 7.02 -2.61
CA MET A 67 -15.15 8.17 -3.21
C MET A 67 -14.29 8.85 -2.16
N ALA A 68 -13.14 9.39 -2.59
CA ALA A 68 -12.24 10.11 -1.72
C ALA A 68 -11.94 11.49 -2.32
N PRO A 69 -11.83 12.54 -1.50
CA PRO A 69 -11.42 13.84 -2.00
C PRO A 69 -9.96 13.82 -2.43
N LEU A 70 -9.67 14.43 -3.56
CA LEU A 70 -8.32 14.60 -4.06
C LEU A 70 -8.00 16.08 -4.05
N TYR A 71 -6.85 16.42 -3.51
CA TYR A 71 -6.41 17.81 -3.41
C TYR A 71 -5.13 18.00 -4.21
N GLU A 72 -5.00 19.18 -4.77
CA GLU A 72 -3.81 19.57 -5.50
C GLU A 72 -3.08 20.62 -4.69
N TYR A 73 -1.77 20.44 -4.51
CA TYR A 73 -0.94 21.43 -3.81
C TYR A 73 -0.74 22.62 -4.74
N ALA A 74 -1.13 23.80 -4.29
CA ALA A 74 -1.03 25.04 -5.07
C ALA A 74 0.02 25.99 -4.51
#